data_934e0a2579ee6a984ce12e7414d659d6
#
_entry.id   934e0a2579ee6a984ce12e7414d659d6
#
_cell.length_a   1.000
_cell.length_b   1.000
_cell.length_c   1.000
_cell.angle_alpha   90.00
_cell.angle_beta   90.00
_cell.angle_gamma   90.00
#
_symmetry.space_group_name_H-M   'P 1'
#
loop_
_entity.id
_entity.type
_entity.pdbx_description
1 polymer ?
#
loop_
_entity_poly.entity_id
_entity_poly.type
_entity_poly.pdbx_seq_one_letter_code
_entity_poly.pdbx_strand_id
1 'polypeptide(L)'
;MGILSGLGRLLGAAPPPDGVLRSAIERAVATADPLLRTVSGYERKLAPAVACALDYCEDLAAAIPGPIEINQRAFSADPLVHALFAAPGDIGDMLGKSRELREFMTDPTLCPEDEFFGLLGMRQREKAVSGMALQGDRLQSDVPQRLLYFADHTLGELAGDHEKTRQRLVAAAFDSLAKGFVACVADLRHQRKDAHTAWSLEQASAAADRRERRQMLEERQRQAIAALAPESLLHAFAEWLAAPEARLYLKPTEVTVNRMGVIASNPPAGGDFRTLSLPELVARDRRHWIVLVARISRQDAADALLRQQQANRYLII
;
A
#
# COMPACT_ATOMS: atom_id res chain seq x y z
N MET A 1 -16.73 3.37 28.01
CA MET A 1 -17.52 2.17 28.34
C MET A 1 -17.18 1.08 27.34
N GLY A 2 -16.18 0.27 27.63
CA GLY A 2 -15.67 -0.75 26.69
C GLY A 2 -14.91 -1.85 27.41
N ILE A 3 -15.47 -2.45 28.49
CA ILE A 3 -14.80 -3.51 29.27
C ILE A 3 -15.59 -4.85 29.24
N LEU A 4 -16.62 -4.98 28.43
CA LEU A 4 -17.46 -6.19 28.38
C LEU A 4 -17.32 -7.07 27.13
N SER A 5 -16.44 -6.76 26.19
CA SER A 5 -16.22 -7.61 24.99
C SER A 5 -15.14 -8.70 25.16
N GLY A 6 -14.48 -8.76 26.32
CA GLY A 6 -13.37 -9.70 26.58
C GLY A 6 -13.71 -11.06 27.16
N LEU A 7 -14.93 -11.32 27.57
CA LEU A 7 -15.30 -12.52 28.37
C LEU A 7 -16.08 -13.61 27.64
N GLY A 8 -16.38 -13.44 26.35
CA GLY A 8 -17.11 -14.43 25.52
C GLY A 8 -16.27 -15.51 24.83
N ARG A 9 -14.95 -15.56 25.07
CA ARG A 9 -14.01 -16.41 24.30
C ARG A 9 -13.71 -17.80 24.88
N LEU A 10 -14.43 -18.25 25.91
CA LEU A 10 -14.22 -19.58 26.47
C LEU A 10 -15.51 -20.36 26.42
N LEU A 11 -15.56 -21.44 25.61
CA LEU A 11 -16.58 -22.46 25.50
C LEU A 11 -17.82 -22.13 24.63
N GLY A 12 -17.71 -22.45 23.32
CA GLY A 12 -18.85 -22.55 22.42
C GLY A 12 -18.42 -22.42 20.98
N ALA A 13 -18.94 -23.23 20.06
CA ALA A 13 -18.73 -23.03 18.63
C ALA A 13 -19.08 -21.57 18.29
N ALA A 14 -18.09 -20.81 17.77
CA ALA A 14 -18.30 -19.42 17.39
C ALA A 14 -19.53 -19.30 16.49
N PRO A 15 -20.39 -18.30 16.70
CA PRO A 15 -21.54 -18.08 15.83
C PRO A 15 -21.08 -17.96 14.38
N PRO A 16 -21.93 -18.32 13.40
CA PRO A 16 -21.57 -18.11 12.00
C PRO A 16 -21.25 -16.63 11.78
N PRO A 17 -20.25 -16.31 10.93
CA PRO A 17 -19.89 -14.93 10.64
C PRO A 17 -21.10 -14.15 10.12
N ASP A 18 -21.22 -12.90 10.54
CA ASP A 18 -22.25 -12.00 10.02
C ASP A 18 -22.10 -11.78 8.50
N GLY A 19 -23.08 -11.16 7.85
CA GLY A 19 -23.09 -11.01 6.39
C GLY A 19 -21.88 -10.21 5.85
N VAL A 20 -21.39 -9.23 6.61
CA VAL A 20 -20.27 -8.38 6.24
C VAL A 20 -18.95 -9.17 6.35
N LEU A 21 -18.74 -9.83 7.48
CA LEU A 21 -17.57 -10.66 7.71
C LEU A 21 -17.50 -11.82 6.71
N ARG A 22 -18.64 -12.46 6.44
CA ARG A 22 -18.72 -13.52 5.42
C ARG A 22 -18.31 -13.01 4.02
N SER A 23 -18.79 -11.84 3.62
CA SER A 23 -18.42 -11.22 2.35
C SER A 23 -16.91 -10.93 2.27
N ALA A 24 -16.31 -10.46 3.37
CA ALA A 24 -14.87 -10.24 3.46
C ALA A 24 -14.07 -11.55 3.36
N ILE A 25 -14.52 -12.62 4.04
CA ILE A 25 -13.90 -13.95 3.95
C ILE A 25 -13.94 -14.47 2.52
N GLU A 26 -15.11 -14.39 1.86
CA GLU A 26 -15.28 -14.85 0.48
C GLU A 26 -14.36 -14.08 -0.49
N ARG A 27 -14.26 -12.78 -0.35
CA ARG A 27 -13.37 -11.92 -1.15
C ARG A 27 -11.90 -12.28 -0.91
N ALA A 28 -11.51 -12.46 0.34
CA ALA A 28 -10.14 -12.84 0.71
C ALA A 28 -9.76 -14.21 0.14
N VAL A 29 -10.62 -15.21 0.28
CA VAL A 29 -10.42 -16.56 -0.26
C VAL A 29 -10.37 -16.54 -1.79
N ALA A 30 -11.29 -15.81 -2.44
CA ALA A 30 -11.28 -15.67 -3.90
C ALA A 30 -9.97 -15.05 -4.41
N THR A 31 -9.40 -14.12 -3.66
CA THR A 31 -8.12 -13.46 -3.99
C THR A 31 -6.93 -14.36 -3.69
N ALA A 32 -6.88 -14.99 -2.51
CA ALA A 32 -5.72 -15.76 -2.04
C ALA A 32 -5.56 -17.09 -2.79
N ASP A 33 -6.51 -17.99 -2.66
CA ASP A 33 -6.61 -19.24 -3.41
C ASP A 33 -8.04 -19.82 -3.30
N PRO A 34 -8.78 -19.94 -4.42
CA PRO A 34 -10.13 -20.50 -4.41
C PRO A 34 -10.25 -21.94 -3.88
N LEU A 35 -9.15 -22.72 -3.89
CA LEU A 35 -9.11 -24.07 -3.35
C LEU A 35 -9.34 -24.11 -1.83
N LEU A 36 -9.15 -23.00 -1.12
CA LEU A 36 -9.41 -22.91 0.32
C LEU A 36 -10.89 -23.20 0.65
N ARG A 37 -11.82 -22.98 -0.29
CA ARG A 37 -13.24 -23.32 -0.13
C ARG A 37 -13.50 -24.82 0.02
N THR A 38 -12.57 -25.68 -0.43
CA THR A 38 -12.70 -27.14 -0.30
C THR A 38 -12.53 -27.63 1.14
N VAL A 39 -11.96 -26.79 2.01
CA VAL A 39 -11.76 -27.13 3.43
C VAL A 39 -13.07 -26.95 4.20
N SER A 40 -13.53 -28.02 4.85
CA SER A 40 -14.75 -27.96 5.63
C SER A 40 -14.68 -26.90 6.73
N GLY A 41 -15.69 -26.02 6.79
CA GLY A 41 -15.81 -24.98 7.79
C GLY A 41 -14.76 -23.85 7.66
N TYR A 42 -14.19 -23.63 6.47
CA TYR A 42 -13.19 -22.58 6.21
C TYR A 42 -13.64 -21.19 6.66
N GLU A 43 -14.92 -20.83 6.46
CA GLU A 43 -15.48 -19.55 6.92
C GLU A 43 -15.27 -19.36 8.43
N ARG A 44 -15.62 -20.37 9.22
CA ARG A 44 -15.49 -20.35 10.67
C ARG A 44 -14.02 -20.31 11.13
N LYS A 45 -13.14 -21.03 10.40
CA LYS A 45 -11.71 -21.07 10.71
C LYS A 45 -11.03 -19.73 10.41
N LEU A 46 -11.47 -19.03 9.38
CA LEU A 46 -10.90 -17.72 8.97
C LEU A 46 -11.53 -16.54 9.72
N ALA A 47 -12.77 -16.66 10.24
CA ALA A 47 -13.51 -15.53 10.80
C ALA A 47 -12.73 -14.72 11.85
N PRO A 48 -12.03 -15.32 12.84
CA PRO A 48 -11.27 -14.53 13.81
C PRO A 48 -10.11 -13.76 13.21
N ALA A 49 -9.40 -14.37 12.25
CA ALA A 49 -8.25 -13.74 11.60
C ALA A 49 -8.67 -12.63 10.64
N VAL A 50 -9.77 -12.83 9.90
CA VAL A 50 -10.36 -11.80 9.02
C VAL A 50 -10.89 -10.63 9.84
N ALA A 51 -11.56 -10.86 10.96
CA ALA A 51 -12.02 -9.79 11.85
C ALA A 51 -10.83 -8.97 12.37
N CYS A 52 -9.77 -9.63 12.87
CA CYS A 52 -8.56 -8.97 13.33
C CYS A 52 -7.90 -8.12 12.20
N ALA A 53 -7.84 -8.66 10.98
CA ALA A 53 -7.28 -7.94 9.84
C ALA A 53 -8.14 -6.74 9.42
N LEU A 54 -9.47 -6.83 9.50
CA LEU A 54 -10.38 -5.71 9.21
C LEU A 54 -10.25 -4.60 10.25
N ASP A 55 -10.28 -4.93 11.55
CA ASP A 55 -10.07 -3.98 12.64
C ASP A 55 -8.73 -3.22 12.45
N TYR A 56 -7.68 -3.95 12.13
CA TYR A 56 -6.38 -3.35 11.82
C TYR A 56 -6.42 -2.43 10.59
N CYS A 57 -7.12 -2.82 9.52
CA CYS A 57 -7.24 -2.00 8.31
C CYS A 57 -8.05 -0.72 8.59
N GLU A 58 -9.01 -0.74 9.50
CA GLU A 58 -9.75 0.45 9.96
C GLU A 58 -8.81 1.42 10.68
N ASP A 59 -8.01 0.93 11.63
CA ASP A 59 -7.01 1.73 12.33
C ASP A 59 -5.96 2.29 11.36
N LEU A 60 -5.48 1.47 10.43
CA LEU A 60 -4.52 1.89 9.40
C LEU A 60 -5.08 2.99 8.50
N ALA A 61 -6.32 2.83 8.00
CA ALA A 61 -6.98 3.83 7.18
C ALA A 61 -7.23 5.13 7.97
N ALA A 62 -7.61 5.05 9.24
CA ALA A 62 -7.79 6.21 10.11
C ALA A 62 -6.47 6.96 10.36
N ALA A 63 -5.34 6.24 10.40
CA ALA A 63 -4.02 6.82 10.62
C ALA A 63 -3.44 7.55 9.39
N ILE A 64 -3.99 7.36 8.18
CA ILE A 64 -3.57 8.12 6.99
C ILE A 64 -4.01 9.59 7.15
N PRO A 65 -3.06 10.56 7.11
CA PRO A 65 -3.41 11.97 7.33
C PRO A 65 -4.22 12.57 6.20
N GLY A 66 -4.94 13.63 6.52
CA GLY A 66 -5.79 14.40 5.63
C GLY A 66 -7.23 14.52 6.16
N PRO A 67 -8.14 15.10 5.39
CA PRO A 67 -7.98 15.50 3.98
C PRO A 67 -7.16 16.78 3.80
N ILE A 68 -6.26 16.76 2.81
CA ILE A 68 -5.42 17.90 2.40
C ILE A 68 -5.92 18.40 1.06
N GLU A 69 -6.14 19.72 0.96
CA GLU A 69 -6.58 20.34 -0.29
C GLU A 69 -5.46 20.32 -1.33
N ILE A 70 -5.73 19.79 -2.52
CA ILE A 70 -4.75 19.66 -3.60
C ILE A 70 -5.18 20.50 -4.80
N ASN A 71 -4.63 21.73 -4.87
CA ASN A 71 -4.82 22.63 -5.99
C ASN A 71 -3.67 23.64 -6.10
N GLN A 72 -3.67 24.50 -7.12
CA GLN A 72 -2.64 25.51 -7.33
C GLN A 72 -2.57 26.56 -6.21
N ARG A 73 -3.71 26.89 -5.58
CA ARG A 73 -3.76 27.82 -4.46
C ARG A 73 -3.09 27.19 -3.22
N ALA A 74 -3.41 25.94 -2.92
CA ALA A 74 -2.79 25.21 -1.83
C ALA A 74 -1.28 25.04 -2.06
N PHE A 75 -0.83 24.82 -3.29
CA PHE A 75 0.60 24.78 -3.61
C PHE A 75 1.33 26.06 -3.17
N SER A 76 0.69 27.20 -3.28
CA SER A 76 1.29 28.50 -2.90
C SER A 76 1.19 28.78 -1.40
N ALA A 77 0.19 28.25 -0.71
CA ALA A 77 -0.17 28.58 0.67
C ALA A 77 0.26 27.52 1.69
N ASP A 78 0.21 26.23 1.33
CA ASP A 78 0.51 25.10 2.20
C ASP A 78 1.92 24.57 1.93
N PRO A 79 2.83 24.62 2.91
CA PRO A 79 4.18 24.12 2.76
C PRO A 79 4.28 22.62 2.47
N LEU A 80 3.33 21.82 2.95
CA LEU A 80 3.29 20.40 2.66
C LEU A 80 2.96 20.20 1.18
N VAL A 81 1.89 20.81 0.67
CA VAL A 81 1.52 20.71 -0.75
C VAL A 81 2.64 21.24 -1.65
N HIS A 82 3.30 22.34 -1.24
CA HIS A 82 4.45 22.88 -1.96
C HIS A 82 5.62 21.88 -2.03
N ALA A 83 5.85 21.11 -0.97
CA ALA A 83 6.92 20.11 -0.96
C ALA A 83 6.58 18.87 -1.78
N LEU A 84 5.29 18.51 -1.89
CA LEU A 84 4.85 17.31 -2.62
C LEU A 84 4.93 17.45 -4.14
N PHE A 85 4.93 18.65 -4.70
CA PHE A 85 4.97 18.92 -6.14
C PHE A 85 6.11 19.85 -6.49
N ALA A 86 6.78 19.61 -7.62
CA ALA A 86 7.89 20.46 -8.04
C ALA A 86 7.41 21.80 -8.63
N ALA A 87 6.22 21.81 -9.23
CA ALA A 87 5.58 22.99 -9.79
C ALA A 87 4.05 22.94 -9.64
N PRO A 88 3.37 24.09 -9.61
CA PRO A 88 1.90 24.12 -9.49
C PRO A 88 1.19 23.43 -10.65
N GLY A 89 1.83 23.37 -11.85
CA GLY A 89 1.32 22.67 -13.02
C GLY A 89 1.28 21.14 -12.86
N ASP A 90 2.17 20.59 -12.06
CA ASP A 90 2.28 19.13 -11.84
C ASP A 90 1.00 18.56 -11.20
N ILE A 91 0.29 19.36 -10.38
CA ILE A 91 -1.01 18.99 -9.84
C ILE A 91 -2.02 18.75 -10.96
N GLY A 92 -2.12 19.67 -11.90
CA GLY A 92 -3.00 19.55 -13.06
C GLY A 92 -2.60 18.37 -13.97
N ASP A 93 -1.32 18.14 -14.13
CA ASP A 93 -0.77 17.03 -14.88
C ASP A 93 -1.10 15.67 -14.24
N MET A 94 -0.94 15.56 -12.92
CA MET A 94 -1.32 14.37 -12.17
C MET A 94 -2.82 14.08 -12.31
N LEU A 95 -3.67 15.08 -12.09
CA LEU A 95 -5.13 14.94 -12.24
C LEU A 95 -5.51 14.55 -13.69
N GLY A 96 -4.96 15.24 -14.68
CA GLY A 96 -5.28 15.00 -16.09
C GLY A 96 -4.85 13.62 -16.60
N LYS A 97 -3.75 13.06 -16.07
CA LYS A 97 -3.22 11.74 -16.43
C LYS A 97 -3.87 10.60 -15.65
N SER A 98 -4.57 10.87 -14.52
CA SER A 98 -5.19 9.83 -13.71
C SER A 98 -6.34 9.15 -14.48
N ARG A 99 -6.18 7.83 -14.66
CA ARG A 99 -7.22 6.99 -15.25
C ARG A 99 -8.42 6.84 -14.30
N GLU A 100 -8.11 6.59 -13.04
CA GLU A 100 -9.11 6.42 -11.98
C GLU A 100 -9.98 7.66 -11.83
N LEU A 101 -9.37 8.85 -11.91
CA LEU A 101 -10.11 10.11 -11.87
C LEU A 101 -11.04 10.24 -13.10
N ARG A 102 -10.57 9.89 -14.27
CA ARG A 102 -11.38 9.94 -15.48
C ARG A 102 -12.59 9.03 -15.39
N GLU A 103 -12.41 7.80 -14.93
CA GLU A 103 -13.49 6.82 -14.74
C GLU A 103 -14.47 7.33 -13.66
N PHE A 104 -13.99 7.87 -12.55
CA PHE A 104 -14.80 8.45 -11.48
C PHE A 104 -15.64 9.64 -11.95
N MET A 105 -15.06 10.56 -12.71
CA MET A 105 -15.74 11.75 -13.23
C MET A 105 -16.73 11.46 -14.35
N THR A 106 -16.63 10.30 -15.00
CA THR A 106 -17.55 9.86 -16.05
C THR A 106 -18.86 9.31 -15.47
N ASP A 107 -18.84 8.82 -14.24
CA ASP A 107 -20.03 8.31 -13.56
C ASP A 107 -20.66 9.38 -12.67
N PRO A 108 -21.82 9.97 -13.07
CA PRO A 108 -22.47 11.03 -12.32
C PRO A 108 -23.00 10.57 -10.97
N THR A 109 -23.11 9.26 -10.71
CA THR A 109 -23.56 8.72 -9.42
C THR A 109 -22.44 8.66 -8.39
N LEU A 110 -21.18 8.67 -8.83
CA LEU A 110 -20.01 8.59 -7.96
C LEU A 110 -19.51 9.96 -7.50
N CYS A 111 -19.70 11.02 -8.31
CA CYS A 111 -19.24 12.37 -8.01
C CYS A 111 -20.39 13.40 -8.13
N PRO A 112 -21.39 13.37 -7.23
CA PRO A 112 -22.48 14.34 -7.23
C PRO A 112 -22.09 15.71 -6.64
N GLU A 113 -21.06 15.76 -5.82
CA GLU A 113 -20.64 16.92 -5.03
C GLU A 113 -19.63 17.81 -5.77
N ASP A 114 -19.44 19.05 -5.30
CA ASP A 114 -18.43 19.98 -5.83
C ASP A 114 -17.01 19.61 -5.45
N GLU A 115 -16.86 18.74 -4.46
CA GLU A 115 -15.59 18.20 -3.98
C GLU A 115 -15.67 16.69 -3.88
N PHE A 116 -14.52 16.06 -3.99
CA PHE A 116 -14.36 14.62 -3.74
C PHE A 116 -13.03 14.35 -3.05
N PHE A 117 -12.89 13.13 -2.54
CA PHE A 117 -11.74 12.70 -1.76
C PHE A 117 -11.10 11.46 -2.39
N GLY A 118 -9.81 11.28 -2.13
CA GLY A 118 -9.09 10.10 -2.62
C GLY A 118 -7.75 9.93 -1.94
N LEU A 119 -7.14 8.75 -2.13
CA LEU A 119 -5.79 8.47 -1.70
C LEU A 119 -4.80 9.05 -2.70
N LEU A 120 -4.01 10.02 -2.27
CA LEU A 120 -2.83 10.49 -3.00
C LEU A 120 -1.62 9.67 -2.54
N GLY A 121 -1.01 8.94 -3.48
CA GLY A 121 0.20 8.19 -3.27
C GLY A 121 1.35 8.74 -4.10
N MET A 122 2.59 8.73 -3.56
CA MET A 122 3.78 9.17 -4.28
C MET A 122 5.02 8.51 -3.72
N ARG A 123 6.11 8.53 -4.48
CA ARG A 123 7.40 8.03 -4.04
C ARG A 123 8.32 9.16 -3.63
N GLN A 124 8.84 9.06 -2.43
CA GLN A 124 9.92 9.92 -1.98
C GLN A 124 11.22 9.56 -2.72
N ARG A 125 11.92 10.55 -3.20
CA ARG A 125 13.20 10.45 -3.88
C ARG A 125 14.16 11.51 -3.36
N GLU A 126 15.44 11.20 -3.44
CA GLU A 126 16.51 12.12 -3.10
C GLU A 126 17.47 12.21 -4.25
N LYS A 127 17.96 13.42 -4.51
CA LYS A 127 18.96 13.71 -5.53
C LYS A 127 20.12 14.48 -4.90
N ALA A 128 21.34 14.02 -5.14
CA ALA A 128 22.53 14.80 -4.83
C ALA A 128 22.65 15.96 -5.81
N VAL A 129 22.83 17.16 -5.28
CA VAL A 129 23.02 18.40 -6.06
C VAL A 129 24.20 19.18 -5.47
N SER A 130 24.87 19.95 -6.28
CA SER A 130 25.83 20.94 -5.83
C SER A 130 25.10 22.26 -5.56
N GLY A 131 25.26 22.80 -4.36
CA GLY A 131 24.55 24.00 -3.93
C GLY A 131 25.48 25.00 -3.27
N MET A 132 24.88 26.02 -2.68
CA MET A 132 25.57 27.03 -1.89
C MET A 132 25.15 26.89 -0.42
N ALA A 133 26.10 26.99 0.51
CA ALA A 133 25.85 27.03 1.93
C ALA A 133 26.52 28.22 2.59
N LEU A 134 25.87 28.79 3.59
CA LEU A 134 26.45 29.84 4.42
C LEU A 134 27.21 29.16 5.57
N GLN A 135 28.53 29.41 5.64
CA GLN A 135 29.38 28.94 6.74
C GLN A 135 29.91 30.16 7.52
N GLY A 136 29.26 30.48 8.63
CA GLY A 136 29.45 31.78 9.28
C GLY A 136 28.95 32.90 8.36
N ASP A 137 29.81 33.89 8.09
CA ASP A 137 29.54 35.04 7.19
C ASP A 137 29.99 34.79 5.73
N ARG A 138 30.50 33.59 5.41
CA ARG A 138 31.00 33.27 4.06
C ARG A 138 30.06 32.37 3.31
N LEU A 139 29.76 32.74 2.06
CA LEU A 139 29.04 31.90 1.12
C LEU A 139 30.02 30.93 0.46
N GLN A 140 29.83 29.64 0.69
CA GLN A 140 30.60 28.57 0.06
C GLN A 140 29.78 27.99 -1.11
N SER A 141 30.37 27.98 -2.30
CA SER A 141 29.83 27.30 -3.47
C SER A 141 30.23 25.82 -3.50
N ASP A 142 29.52 25.03 -4.32
CA ASP A 142 29.82 23.62 -4.59
C ASP A 142 29.71 22.70 -3.34
N VAL A 143 28.86 23.09 -2.38
CA VAL A 143 28.59 22.24 -1.23
C VAL A 143 27.65 21.11 -1.63
N PRO A 144 28.00 19.83 -1.34
CA PRO A 144 27.11 18.71 -1.60
C PRO A 144 25.82 18.85 -0.77
N GLN A 145 24.68 18.84 -1.45
CA GLN A 145 23.35 18.92 -0.84
C GLN A 145 22.48 17.76 -1.30
N ARG A 146 21.48 17.39 -0.51
CA ARG A 146 20.46 16.41 -0.87
C ARG A 146 19.15 17.14 -1.05
N LEU A 147 18.57 16.99 -2.22
CA LEU A 147 17.27 17.55 -2.57
C LEU A 147 16.20 16.47 -2.45
N LEU A 148 15.19 16.73 -1.64
CA LEU A 148 13.97 15.93 -1.57
C LEU A 148 13.06 16.28 -2.75
N TYR A 149 12.52 15.28 -3.41
CA TYR A 149 11.44 15.45 -4.38
C TYR A 149 10.53 14.23 -4.38
N PHE A 150 9.33 14.39 -4.91
CA PHE A 150 8.35 13.33 -5.03
C PHE A 150 8.08 13.01 -6.50
N ALA A 151 7.87 11.74 -6.78
CA ALA A 151 7.62 11.22 -8.11
C ALA A 151 6.52 10.17 -8.10
N ASP A 152 6.10 9.74 -9.29
CA ASP A 152 5.12 8.67 -9.46
C ASP A 152 3.80 8.96 -8.71
N HIS A 153 3.33 10.21 -8.75
CA HIS A 153 2.06 10.59 -8.13
C HIS A 153 0.91 9.77 -8.70
N THR A 154 0.13 9.17 -7.81
CA THR A 154 -1.06 8.37 -8.13
C THR A 154 -2.23 8.85 -7.30
N LEU A 155 -3.43 8.77 -7.87
CA LEU A 155 -4.67 9.09 -7.20
C LEU A 155 -5.59 7.88 -7.33
N GLY A 156 -6.13 7.40 -6.20
CA GLY A 156 -7.00 6.22 -6.18
C GLY A 156 -8.02 6.29 -5.05
N GLU A 157 -8.85 5.26 -4.91
CA GLU A 157 -9.88 5.11 -3.88
C GLU A 157 -10.81 6.33 -3.77
N LEU A 158 -11.22 6.88 -4.94
CA LEU A 158 -12.00 8.10 -5.05
C LEU A 158 -13.43 7.92 -4.58
N ALA A 159 -13.95 8.84 -3.75
CA ALA A 159 -15.35 8.90 -3.35
C ALA A 159 -15.82 10.34 -3.16
N GLY A 160 -17.14 10.57 -3.27
CA GLY A 160 -17.76 11.88 -3.11
C GLY A 160 -17.71 12.45 -1.69
N ASP A 161 -17.46 11.59 -0.68
CA ASP A 161 -17.29 12.03 0.71
C ASP A 161 -16.10 11.35 1.38
N HIS A 162 -15.62 11.97 2.45
CA HIS A 162 -14.45 11.52 3.19
C HIS A 162 -14.67 10.16 3.86
N GLU A 163 -15.87 9.91 4.40
CA GLU A 163 -16.17 8.64 5.09
C GLU A 163 -16.18 7.48 4.11
N LYS A 164 -16.80 7.64 2.94
CA LYS A 164 -16.76 6.62 1.88
C LYS A 164 -15.34 6.37 1.37
N THR A 165 -14.50 7.43 1.30
CA THR A 165 -13.09 7.26 0.97
C THR A 165 -12.40 6.41 2.03
N ARG A 166 -12.62 6.66 3.32
CA ARG A 166 -12.08 5.82 4.41
C ARG A 166 -12.50 4.36 4.28
N GLN A 167 -13.77 4.09 4.02
CA GLN A 167 -14.28 2.74 3.81
C GLN A 167 -13.62 2.05 2.61
N ARG A 168 -13.37 2.77 1.50
CA ARG A 168 -12.61 2.25 0.35
C ARG A 168 -11.17 1.95 0.72
N LEU A 169 -10.53 2.80 1.52
CA LEU A 169 -9.17 2.57 2.01
C LEU A 169 -9.07 1.31 2.87
N VAL A 170 -10.03 1.06 3.75
CA VAL A 170 -10.13 -0.19 4.53
C VAL A 170 -10.22 -1.40 3.59
N ALA A 171 -11.11 -1.34 2.61
CA ALA A 171 -11.28 -2.41 1.64
C ALA A 171 -9.99 -2.66 0.82
N ALA A 172 -9.34 -1.60 0.34
CA ALA A 172 -8.09 -1.66 -0.42
C ALA A 172 -6.92 -2.21 0.42
N ALA A 173 -6.81 -1.80 1.69
CA ALA A 173 -5.82 -2.32 2.62
C ALA A 173 -6.01 -3.83 2.86
N PHE A 174 -7.24 -4.27 3.12
CA PHE A 174 -7.57 -5.67 3.30
C PHE A 174 -7.30 -6.50 2.02
N ASP A 175 -7.66 -5.99 0.85
CA ASP A 175 -7.34 -6.65 -0.43
C ASP A 175 -5.83 -6.72 -0.67
N SER A 176 -5.07 -5.71 -0.23
CA SER A 176 -3.60 -5.73 -0.29
C SER A 176 -3.00 -6.83 0.58
N LEU A 177 -3.55 -7.06 1.78
CA LEU A 177 -3.14 -8.18 2.64
C LEU A 177 -3.43 -9.53 1.98
N ALA A 178 -4.61 -9.72 1.40
CA ALA A 178 -4.98 -10.95 0.69
C ALA A 178 -4.08 -11.19 -0.54
N LYS A 179 -3.83 -10.15 -1.35
CA LYS A 179 -2.90 -10.21 -2.49
C LYS A 179 -1.46 -10.50 -2.06
N GLY A 180 -1.03 -10.00 -0.90
CA GLY A 180 0.27 -10.32 -0.32
C GLY A 180 0.45 -11.82 -0.06
N PHE A 181 -0.61 -12.52 0.34
CA PHE A 181 -0.58 -13.97 0.53
C PHE A 181 -0.44 -14.76 -0.79
N VAL A 182 -1.00 -14.26 -1.90
CA VAL A 182 -0.83 -14.89 -3.23
C VAL A 182 0.65 -15.04 -3.58
N ALA A 183 1.45 -14.02 -3.30
CA ALA A 183 2.90 -14.10 -3.52
C ALA A 183 3.56 -15.17 -2.62
N CYS A 184 3.09 -15.35 -1.38
CA CYS A 184 3.55 -16.42 -0.49
C CYS A 184 3.22 -17.80 -1.06
N VAL A 185 2.01 -18.00 -1.56
CA VAL A 185 1.60 -19.25 -2.21
C VAL A 185 2.42 -19.50 -3.49
N ALA A 186 2.72 -18.46 -4.26
CA ALA A 186 3.57 -18.58 -5.44
C ALA A 186 4.99 -19.06 -5.07
N ASP A 187 5.57 -18.51 -4.00
CA ASP A 187 6.88 -18.94 -3.49
C ASP A 187 6.85 -20.43 -3.05
N LEU A 188 5.80 -20.86 -2.36
CA LEU A 188 5.61 -22.26 -1.97
C LEU A 188 5.49 -23.19 -3.20
N ARG A 189 4.77 -22.76 -4.23
CA ARG A 189 4.66 -23.49 -5.49
C ARG A 189 6.01 -23.62 -6.20
N HIS A 190 6.81 -22.56 -6.16
CA HIS A 190 8.17 -22.56 -6.70
C HIS A 190 9.07 -23.53 -5.93
N GLN A 191 9.06 -23.46 -4.60
CA GLN A 191 9.81 -24.39 -3.73
C GLN A 191 9.43 -25.86 -3.98
N ARG A 192 8.14 -26.16 -4.19
CA ARG A 192 7.70 -27.52 -4.56
C ARG A 192 8.29 -27.97 -5.89
N LYS A 193 8.29 -27.07 -6.90
CA LYS A 193 8.87 -27.38 -8.21
C LYS A 193 10.38 -27.67 -8.10
N ASP A 194 11.11 -26.86 -7.34
CA ASP A 194 12.54 -27.04 -7.12
C ASP A 194 12.84 -28.35 -6.36
N ALA A 195 12.06 -28.62 -5.31
CA ALA A 195 12.20 -29.89 -4.56
C ALA A 195 11.94 -31.11 -5.43
N HIS A 196 10.91 -31.03 -6.29
CA HIS A 196 10.60 -32.11 -7.25
C HIS A 196 11.72 -32.29 -8.28
N THR A 197 12.24 -31.20 -8.84
CA THR A 197 13.34 -31.25 -9.81
C THR A 197 14.61 -31.82 -9.18
N ALA A 198 14.96 -31.37 -7.97
CA ALA A 198 16.12 -31.89 -7.26
C ALA A 198 15.99 -33.40 -6.95
N TRP A 199 14.81 -33.86 -6.54
CA TRP A 199 14.52 -35.24 -6.28
C TRP A 199 14.58 -36.09 -7.56
N SER A 200 14.00 -35.64 -8.67
CA SER A 200 14.02 -36.32 -9.96
C SER A 200 15.46 -36.51 -10.52
N LEU A 201 16.28 -35.45 -10.40
CA LEU A 201 17.69 -35.51 -10.79
C LEU A 201 18.49 -36.51 -9.96
N GLU A 202 18.23 -36.58 -8.65
CA GLU A 202 18.91 -37.53 -7.77
C GLU A 202 18.48 -38.98 -8.05
N GLN A 203 17.21 -39.22 -8.41
CA GLN A 203 16.73 -40.54 -8.86
C GLN A 203 17.41 -41.00 -10.15
N ALA A 204 17.63 -40.08 -11.09
CA ALA A 204 18.30 -40.42 -12.36
C ALA A 204 19.81 -40.71 -12.19
N SER A 205 20.39 -40.39 -11.03
CA SER A 205 21.81 -40.60 -10.73
C SER A 205 22.06 -42.02 -10.22
N ALA A 206 22.91 -42.77 -10.92
CA ALA A 206 23.22 -44.19 -10.63
C ALA A 206 24.20 -44.41 -9.44
N ALA A 207 24.59 -43.39 -8.69
CA ALA A 207 25.59 -43.50 -7.62
C ALA A 207 25.00 -44.15 -6.36
N ALA A 208 25.61 -45.29 -5.91
CA ALA A 208 25.11 -46.13 -4.83
C ALA A 208 25.20 -45.54 -3.42
N ASP A 209 26.00 -44.50 -3.20
CA ASP A 209 26.36 -43.99 -1.86
C ASP A 209 25.58 -42.72 -1.42
N ARG A 210 24.31 -42.60 -1.83
CA ARG A 210 23.52 -41.36 -1.59
C ARG A 210 22.20 -41.60 -0.87
N ARG A 211 22.09 -42.63 -0.02
CA ARG A 211 20.84 -42.93 0.68
C ARG A 211 20.33 -41.74 1.54
N GLU A 212 21.22 -41.15 2.31
CA GLU A 212 20.86 -40.00 3.17
C GLU A 212 20.36 -38.79 2.36
N ARG A 213 21.04 -38.48 1.26
CA ARG A 213 20.65 -37.40 0.37
C ARG A 213 19.29 -37.63 -0.28
N ARG A 214 19.03 -38.88 -0.71
CA ARG A 214 17.71 -39.26 -1.27
C ARG A 214 16.62 -39.14 -0.23
N GLN A 215 16.83 -39.60 0.99
CA GLN A 215 15.88 -39.45 2.10
C GLN A 215 15.60 -37.99 2.41
N MET A 216 16.62 -37.15 2.47
CA MET A 216 16.47 -35.69 2.70
C MET A 216 15.66 -35.02 1.58
N LEU A 217 15.92 -35.34 0.31
CA LEU A 217 15.21 -34.79 -0.82
C LEU A 217 13.75 -35.27 -0.88
N GLU A 218 13.50 -36.53 -0.55
CA GLU A 218 12.15 -37.08 -0.45
C GLU A 218 11.35 -36.42 0.67
N GLU A 219 11.95 -36.19 1.83
CA GLU A 219 11.32 -35.48 2.93
C GLU A 219 11.02 -34.04 2.57
N ARG A 220 11.97 -33.33 1.94
CA ARG A 220 11.76 -31.96 1.44
C ARG A 220 10.61 -31.89 0.43
N GLN A 221 10.52 -32.90 -0.47
CA GLN A 221 9.42 -32.96 -1.43
C GLN A 221 8.08 -33.19 -0.73
N ARG A 222 8.01 -34.11 0.24
CA ARG A 222 6.82 -34.40 1.05
C ARG A 222 6.35 -33.11 1.78
N GLN A 223 7.29 -32.42 2.43
CA GLN A 223 6.98 -31.17 3.13
C GLN A 223 6.46 -30.08 2.18
N ALA A 224 7.07 -29.92 1.00
CA ALA A 224 6.65 -28.97 -0.01
C ALA A 224 5.25 -29.29 -0.60
N ILE A 225 4.90 -30.56 -0.70
CA ILE A 225 3.55 -30.99 -1.09
C ILE A 225 2.55 -30.72 0.03
N ALA A 226 2.89 -31.09 1.27
CA ALA A 226 2.03 -30.91 2.44
C ALA A 226 1.74 -29.43 2.72
N ALA A 227 2.71 -28.53 2.50
CA ALA A 227 2.55 -27.09 2.66
C ALA A 227 1.51 -26.48 1.70
N LEU A 228 1.28 -27.11 0.55
CA LEU A 228 0.29 -26.70 -0.45
C LEU A 228 -1.05 -27.41 -0.33
N ALA A 229 -1.21 -28.30 0.66
CA ALA A 229 -2.51 -28.91 0.94
C ALA A 229 -3.51 -27.80 1.37
N PRO A 230 -4.79 -27.87 0.94
CA PRO A 230 -5.76 -26.82 1.25
C PRO A 230 -5.90 -26.50 2.73
N GLU A 231 -5.82 -27.48 3.62
CA GLU A 231 -5.87 -27.29 5.07
C GLU A 231 -4.64 -26.53 5.60
N SER A 232 -3.43 -26.89 5.11
CA SER A 232 -2.19 -26.20 5.49
C SER A 232 -2.18 -24.76 4.98
N LEU A 233 -2.64 -24.53 3.75
CA LEU A 233 -2.79 -23.18 3.18
C LEU A 233 -3.82 -22.37 3.93
N LEU A 234 -4.94 -22.96 4.36
CA LEU A 234 -5.95 -22.26 5.16
C LEU A 234 -5.39 -21.82 6.51
N HIS A 235 -4.61 -22.70 7.16
CA HIS A 235 -3.95 -22.36 8.42
C HIS A 235 -2.94 -21.24 8.24
N ALA A 236 -2.07 -21.37 7.24
CA ALA A 236 -1.08 -20.34 6.91
C ALA A 236 -1.75 -19.00 6.53
N PHE A 237 -2.90 -19.02 5.86
CA PHE A 237 -3.65 -17.81 5.54
C PHE A 237 -4.29 -17.18 6.78
N ALA A 238 -4.82 -17.98 7.69
CA ALA A 238 -5.32 -17.49 8.98
C ALA A 238 -4.20 -16.84 9.81
N GLU A 239 -3.02 -17.46 9.91
CA GLU A 239 -1.85 -16.88 10.58
C GLU A 239 -1.36 -15.59 9.88
N TRP A 240 -1.41 -15.57 8.56
CA TRP A 240 -1.05 -14.38 7.77
C TRP A 240 -1.95 -13.18 8.09
N LEU A 241 -3.27 -13.39 8.16
CA LEU A 241 -4.26 -12.37 8.46
C LEU A 241 -4.31 -12.00 9.95
N ALA A 242 -3.88 -12.88 10.84
CA ALA A 242 -3.84 -12.62 12.28
C ALA A 242 -2.68 -11.70 12.71
N ALA A 243 -1.70 -11.46 11.83
CA ALA A 243 -0.56 -10.56 12.08
C ALA A 243 -0.42 -9.54 10.93
N PRO A 244 -1.44 -8.70 10.67
CA PRO A 244 -1.48 -7.80 9.52
C PRO A 244 -0.41 -6.71 9.59
N GLU A 245 -0.04 -6.25 10.78
CA GLU A 245 0.98 -5.23 11.05
C GLU A 245 2.38 -5.63 10.58
N ALA A 246 2.66 -6.92 10.48
CA ALA A 246 3.92 -7.42 9.93
C ALA A 246 3.95 -7.39 8.39
N ARG A 247 2.82 -7.09 7.74
CA ARG A 247 2.63 -7.22 6.29
C ARG A 247 2.34 -5.90 5.59
N LEU A 248 1.59 -5.04 6.25
CA LEU A 248 1.17 -3.72 5.75
C LEU A 248 1.13 -2.76 6.93
N TYR A 249 1.89 -1.69 6.91
CA TYR A 249 1.93 -0.73 8.01
C TYR A 249 2.32 0.67 7.55
N LEU A 250 1.94 1.67 8.34
CA LEU A 250 2.41 3.04 8.18
C LEU A 250 3.63 3.27 9.06
N LYS A 251 4.70 3.74 8.43
CA LYS A 251 5.92 4.18 9.11
C LYS A 251 5.93 5.71 9.13
N PRO A 252 5.95 6.35 10.30
CA PRO A 252 6.14 7.79 10.37
C PRO A 252 7.54 8.13 9.88
N THR A 253 7.64 9.04 8.92
CA THR A 253 8.90 9.55 8.42
C THR A 253 8.90 11.06 8.54
N GLU A 254 9.91 11.64 9.18
CA GLU A 254 10.08 13.07 9.31
C GLU A 254 11.30 13.51 8.51
N VAL A 255 11.12 14.56 7.69
CA VAL A 255 12.21 15.13 6.90
C VAL A 255 12.19 16.65 7.08
N THR A 256 13.32 17.21 7.48
CA THR A 256 13.48 18.65 7.60
C THR A 256 14.05 19.22 6.30
N VAL A 257 13.31 20.11 5.67
CA VAL A 257 13.66 20.72 4.38
C VAL A 257 13.50 22.24 4.42
N ASN A 258 14.26 22.93 3.58
CA ASN A 258 14.00 24.34 3.29
C ASN A 258 12.97 24.48 2.14
N ARG A 259 12.62 25.72 1.78
CA ARG A 259 11.67 26.00 0.67
C ARG A 259 12.08 25.43 -0.68
N MET A 260 13.36 25.17 -0.89
CA MET A 260 13.88 24.58 -2.13
C MET A 260 13.93 23.05 -2.09
N GLY A 261 13.44 22.44 -1.01
CA GLY A 261 13.47 20.98 -0.83
C GLY A 261 14.84 20.45 -0.39
N VAL A 262 15.79 21.29 -0.04
CA VAL A 262 17.11 20.84 0.44
C VAL A 262 16.96 20.28 1.84
N ILE A 263 17.39 19.02 2.02
CA ILE A 263 17.34 18.28 3.29
C ILE A 263 18.43 18.79 4.22
N ALA A 264 18.07 19.08 5.47
CA ALA A 264 19.03 19.41 6.52
C ALA A 264 18.89 18.45 7.70
N SER A 265 20.00 17.80 8.07
CA SER A 265 20.04 16.96 9.28
C SER A 265 20.17 17.80 10.55
N ASN A 266 20.85 18.97 10.47
CA ASN A 266 21.01 19.95 11.55
C ASN A 266 20.74 21.33 10.97
N PRO A 267 19.48 21.78 10.91
CA PRO A 267 19.15 23.09 10.37
C PRO A 267 19.78 24.20 11.23
N PRO A 268 20.42 25.22 10.62
CA PRO A 268 20.95 26.36 11.37
C PRO A 268 19.82 27.12 12.05
N ALA A 269 20.07 27.63 13.25
CA ALA A 269 19.13 28.47 13.97
C ALA A 269 18.81 29.72 13.17
N GLY A 270 17.51 29.96 12.90
CA GLY A 270 17.05 31.11 12.11
C GLY A 270 16.93 30.83 10.60
N GLY A 271 17.24 29.63 10.12
CA GLY A 271 16.98 29.23 8.73
C GLY A 271 15.50 28.92 8.49
N ASP A 272 15.03 29.13 7.25
CA ASP A 272 13.64 28.81 6.84
C ASP A 272 13.51 27.30 6.53
N PHE A 273 13.70 26.49 7.58
CA PHE A 273 13.55 25.03 7.52
C PHE A 273 12.25 24.60 8.18
N ARG A 274 11.63 23.57 7.62
CA ARG A 274 10.38 22.98 8.13
C ARG A 274 10.50 21.46 8.17
N THR A 275 9.98 20.87 9.24
CA THR A 275 9.88 19.42 9.35
C THR A 275 8.54 18.98 8.78
N LEU A 276 8.60 18.13 7.76
CA LEU A 276 7.45 17.49 7.14
C LEU A 276 7.26 16.11 7.76
N SER A 277 6.05 15.82 8.22
CA SER A 277 5.66 14.48 8.64
C SER A 277 5.02 13.77 7.44
N LEU A 278 5.68 12.73 6.98
CA LEU A 278 5.35 12.00 5.76
C LEU A 278 5.09 10.53 6.13
N PRO A 279 3.82 10.10 6.18
CA PRO A 279 3.51 8.70 6.47
C PRO A 279 3.85 7.83 5.27
N GLU A 280 4.73 6.87 5.49
CA GLU A 280 5.18 5.94 4.49
C GLU A 280 4.44 4.61 4.65
N LEU A 281 3.59 4.26 3.68
CA LEU A 281 2.94 2.96 3.61
C LEU A 281 3.93 1.92 3.10
N VAL A 282 4.18 0.92 3.92
CA VAL A 282 5.09 -0.18 3.63
C VAL A 282 4.29 -1.45 3.47
N ALA A 283 4.40 -2.08 2.30
CA ALA A 283 3.80 -3.37 2.00
C ALA A 283 4.90 -4.45 1.81
N ARG A 284 4.48 -5.72 1.67
CA ARG A 284 5.39 -6.87 1.49
C ARG A 284 6.37 -6.70 0.31
N ASP A 285 5.96 -6.05 -0.77
CA ASP A 285 6.79 -5.82 -1.96
C ASP A 285 7.92 -4.81 -1.73
N ARG A 286 8.08 -4.34 -0.47
CA ARG A 286 9.04 -3.32 -0.04
C ARG A 286 8.95 -2.02 -0.84
N ARG A 287 7.83 -1.78 -1.50
CA ARG A 287 7.56 -0.48 -2.07
C ARG A 287 7.11 0.44 -0.95
N HIS A 288 7.73 1.59 -0.92
CA HIS A 288 7.51 2.63 0.04
C HIS A 288 6.75 3.75 -0.65
N TRP A 289 5.54 4.00 -0.18
CA TRP A 289 4.67 5.05 -0.71
C TRP A 289 4.34 6.05 0.38
N ILE A 290 4.61 7.31 0.14
CA ILE A 290 4.01 8.37 0.95
C ILE A 290 2.55 8.45 0.57
N VAL A 291 1.66 8.43 1.55
CA VAL A 291 0.22 8.38 1.35
C VAL A 291 -0.50 9.44 2.17
N LEU A 292 -1.47 10.11 1.55
CA LEU A 292 -2.27 11.17 2.16
C LEU A 292 -3.70 11.07 1.60
N VAL A 293 -4.69 11.45 2.40
CA VAL A 293 -6.04 11.69 1.86
C VAL A 293 -6.07 13.08 1.25
N ALA A 294 -6.34 13.15 -0.05
CA ALA A 294 -6.51 14.38 -0.80
C ALA A 294 -7.98 14.80 -0.85
N ARG A 295 -8.24 16.11 -0.78
CA ARG A 295 -9.50 16.77 -1.12
C ARG A 295 -9.31 17.54 -2.41
N ILE A 296 -10.13 17.30 -3.41
CA ILE A 296 -9.98 17.82 -4.76
C ILE A 296 -11.30 18.47 -5.20
N SER A 297 -11.22 19.67 -5.76
CA SER A 297 -12.35 20.31 -6.40
C SER A 297 -12.72 19.62 -7.70
N ARG A 298 -14.01 19.40 -7.92
CA ARG A 298 -14.54 18.85 -9.17
C ARG A 298 -14.18 19.72 -10.37
N GLN A 299 -14.20 21.05 -10.19
CA GLN A 299 -13.85 22.00 -11.25
C GLN A 299 -12.37 21.84 -11.66
N ASP A 300 -11.43 21.81 -10.69
CA ASP A 300 -10.01 21.64 -10.97
C ASP A 300 -9.73 20.32 -11.69
N ALA A 301 -10.42 19.25 -11.29
CA ALA A 301 -10.33 17.94 -11.93
C ALA A 301 -10.85 17.97 -13.38
N ALA A 302 -12.02 18.58 -13.63
CA ALA A 302 -12.60 18.72 -14.97
C ALA A 302 -11.69 19.53 -15.89
N ASP A 303 -11.16 20.65 -15.41
CA ASP A 303 -10.23 21.49 -16.17
C ASP A 303 -8.92 20.76 -16.50
N ALA A 304 -8.41 19.96 -15.58
CA ALA A 304 -7.22 19.15 -15.80
C ALA A 304 -7.44 18.06 -16.86
N LEU A 305 -8.57 17.37 -16.80
CA LEU A 305 -8.94 16.35 -17.79
C LEU A 305 -9.15 16.95 -19.19
N LEU A 306 -9.80 18.10 -19.29
CA LEU A 306 -9.99 18.83 -20.54
C LEU A 306 -8.65 19.24 -21.16
N ARG A 307 -7.75 19.83 -20.37
CA ARG A 307 -6.38 20.20 -20.84
C ARG A 307 -5.63 18.99 -21.36
N GLN A 308 -5.68 17.85 -20.65
CA GLN A 308 -5.02 16.63 -21.09
C GLN A 308 -5.62 16.07 -22.39
N GLN A 309 -6.94 16.14 -22.57
CA GLN A 309 -7.59 15.72 -23.81
C GLN A 309 -7.16 16.60 -25.00
N GLN A 310 -7.07 17.91 -24.79
CA GLN A 310 -6.59 18.83 -25.81
C GLN A 310 -5.14 18.56 -26.18
N ALA A 311 -4.25 18.40 -25.17
CA ALA A 311 -2.84 18.08 -25.42
C ALA A 311 -2.67 16.80 -26.24
N ASN A 312 -3.44 15.75 -25.95
CA ASN A 312 -3.40 14.49 -26.69
C ASN A 312 -3.86 14.63 -28.15
N ARG A 313 -4.79 15.57 -28.46
CA ARG A 313 -5.22 15.83 -29.84
C ARG A 313 -4.12 16.44 -30.71
N TYR A 314 -3.26 17.27 -30.12
CA TYR A 314 -2.15 17.89 -30.84
C TYR A 314 -0.95 16.95 -31.06
N LEU A 315 -0.86 15.82 -30.33
CA LEU A 315 0.20 14.83 -30.50
C LEU A 315 -0.09 13.80 -31.62
N ILE A 316 -1.28 13.81 -32.21
CA ILE A 316 -1.72 12.86 -33.25
C ILE A 316 -1.62 13.48 -34.68
N ILE A 317 -1.16 14.70 -34.78
CA ILE A 317 -0.85 15.38 -36.05
C ILE A 317 0.66 15.39 -36.25
#